data_8be18666055d872c442912d4790b4039
#
_entry.id   8be18666055d872c442912d4790b4039
#
_cell.length_a   1.000
_cell.length_b   1.000
_cell.length_c   1.000
_cell.angle_alpha   90.00
_cell.angle_beta   90.00
_cell.angle_gamma   90.00
#
_symmetry.space_group_name_H-M   'P 1'
#
loop_
_entity.id
_entity.type
_entity.pdbx_description
1 polymer ?
#
loop_
_entity_poly.entity_id
_entity_poly.type
_entity_poly.pdbx_seq_one_letter_code
_entity_poly.pdbx_strand_id
1 'polypeptide(L)'
;GEARGYNPEFRNTQYFQLFQSLLDNEKLRACAKECGYRIIYLLHPVISAQKKDFREPEGVKICTALDTDYETILTQSSLMVTDYSGVQFDFAYMRKPVVYFHPKELPPHYGDGGFDYEKQGFGEICATLDVLVDTLCDYMRRGCSLKEVYRARQDAFFAYSDQENCRRIYEDARRYQEEARSRKETVCSVSDSI
;
A
#
# COMPACT_ATOMS: atom_id res chain seq x y z
N GLY A 1 -12.55 -7.07 5.76
CA GLY A 1 -12.56 -8.53 5.94
C GLY A 1 -12.45 -8.86 7.42
N GLU A 2 -13.22 -9.82 7.88
CA GLU A 2 -13.13 -10.29 9.27
C GLU A 2 -11.74 -10.91 9.49
N ALA A 3 -11.13 -10.60 10.63
CA ALA A 3 -9.89 -11.24 11.05
C ALA A 3 -10.10 -12.76 11.11
N ARG A 4 -9.29 -13.52 10.38
CA ARG A 4 -9.31 -14.97 10.47
C ARG A 4 -8.80 -15.38 11.85
N GLY A 5 -9.35 -16.47 12.40
CA GLY A 5 -8.86 -17.06 13.63
C GLY A 5 -7.39 -17.47 13.52
N TYR A 6 -6.77 -17.75 14.68
CA TYR A 6 -5.39 -18.23 14.71
C TYR A 6 -5.24 -19.57 13.96
N ASN A 7 -4.25 -19.66 13.09
CA ASN A 7 -3.87 -20.87 12.38
C ASN A 7 -2.56 -21.44 12.97
N PRO A 8 -2.57 -22.61 13.66
CA PRO A 8 -1.37 -23.19 14.24
C PRO A 8 -0.32 -23.64 13.19
N GLU A 9 -0.75 -23.90 11.96
CA GLU A 9 0.13 -24.30 10.85
C GLU A 9 0.72 -23.11 10.09
N PHE A 10 0.45 -21.88 10.53
CA PHE A 10 0.87 -20.68 9.81
C PHE A 10 2.40 -20.61 9.62
N ARG A 11 3.17 -21.05 10.62
CA ARG A 11 4.64 -21.08 10.54
C ARG A 11 5.19 -22.00 9.44
N ASN A 12 4.39 -22.99 9.00
CA ASN A 12 4.75 -23.91 7.93
C ASN A 12 4.47 -23.35 6.54
N THR A 13 3.81 -22.20 6.45
CA THR A 13 3.48 -21.58 5.16
C THR A 13 4.70 -20.91 4.52
N GLN A 14 4.77 -20.95 3.20
CA GLN A 14 5.77 -20.22 2.42
C GLN A 14 5.73 -18.71 2.70
N TYR A 15 4.52 -18.17 2.91
CA TYR A 15 4.32 -16.78 3.29
C TYR A 15 5.09 -16.43 4.56
N PHE A 16 4.85 -17.17 5.66
CA PHE A 16 5.53 -16.91 6.92
C PHE A 16 7.05 -17.03 6.78
N GLN A 17 7.53 -18.12 6.16
CA GLN A 17 8.96 -18.38 6.01
C GLN A 17 9.66 -17.26 5.24
N LEU A 18 9.04 -16.79 4.15
CA LEU A 18 9.58 -15.73 3.32
C LEU A 18 9.65 -14.39 4.06
N PHE A 19 8.55 -13.98 4.69
CA PHE A 19 8.51 -12.70 5.41
C PHE A 19 9.36 -12.73 6.69
N GLN A 20 9.41 -13.86 7.42
CA GLN A 20 10.34 -13.97 8.55
C GLN A 20 11.79 -13.89 8.08
N SER A 21 12.15 -14.51 6.95
CA SER A 21 13.49 -14.42 6.38
C SER A 21 13.85 -12.97 5.98
N LEU A 22 12.89 -12.19 5.48
CA LEU A 22 13.08 -10.76 5.22
C LEU A 22 13.38 -10.00 6.52
N LEU A 23 12.60 -10.22 7.57
CA LEU A 23 12.78 -9.55 8.86
C LEU A 23 14.08 -9.95 9.56
N ASP A 24 14.50 -11.20 9.41
CA ASP A 24 15.76 -11.73 9.96
C ASP A 24 17.00 -11.33 9.13
N ASN A 25 16.81 -10.74 7.93
CA ASN A 25 17.92 -10.45 7.03
C ASN A 25 18.91 -9.44 7.64
N GLU A 26 20.12 -9.92 7.94
CA GLU A 26 21.16 -9.12 8.61
C GLU A 26 21.61 -7.92 7.79
N LYS A 27 21.76 -8.08 6.46
CA LYS A 27 22.17 -6.99 5.56
C LYS A 27 21.14 -5.86 5.57
N LEU A 28 19.85 -6.20 5.52
CA LEU A 28 18.76 -5.23 5.58
C LEU A 28 18.75 -4.46 6.90
N ARG A 29 18.84 -5.19 8.03
CA ARG A 29 18.83 -4.60 9.36
C ARG A 29 20.06 -3.73 9.64
N ALA A 30 21.24 -4.20 9.23
CA ALA A 30 22.48 -3.43 9.35
C ALA A 30 22.39 -2.13 8.54
N CYS A 31 21.96 -2.21 7.28
CA CYS A 31 21.76 -1.03 6.42
C CYS A 31 20.73 -0.05 7.01
N ALA A 32 19.61 -0.54 7.53
CA ALA A 32 18.61 0.31 8.17
C ALA A 32 19.20 1.03 9.40
N LYS A 33 19.94 0.33 10.23
CA LYS A 33 20.62 0.90 11.42
C LYS A 33 21.65 1.96 11.03
N GLU A 34 22.50 1.68 10.04
CA GLU A 34 23.50 2.62 9.52
C GLU A 34 22.89 3.90 8.96
N CYS A 35 21.76 3.76 8.26
CA CYS A 35 21.05 4.90 7.66
C CYS A 35 20.04 5.59 8.61
N GLY A 36 19.91 5.14 9.86
CA GLY A 36 19.02 5.73 10.86
C GLY A 36 17.54 5.40 10.68
N TYR A 37 17.21 4.30 9.98
CA TYR A 37 15.85 3.82 9.79
C TYR A 37 15.50 2.68 10.74
N ARG A 38 14.21 2.53 11.01
CA ARG A 38 13.60 1.37 11.66
C ARG A 38 12.69 0.65 10.68
N ILE A 39 12.64 -0.67 10.78
CA ILE A 39 11.76 -1.50 9.96
C ILE A 39 10.46 -1.74 10.73
N ILE A 40 9.34 -1.43 10.11
CA ILE A 40 8.01 -1.71 10.65
C ILE A 40 7.34 -2.72 9.73
N TYR A 41 6.97 -3.87 10.29
CA TYR A 41 6.14 -4.86 9.59
C TYR A 41 4.71 -4.74 10.08
N LEU A 42 3.86 -4.12 9.28
CA LEU A 42 2.44 -3.96 9.58
C LEU A 42 1.66 -5.15 9.02
N LEU A 43 1.17 -5.99 9.90
CA LEU A 43 0.38 -7.17 9.54
C LEU A 43 -0.98 -6.77 8.99
N HIS A 44 -1.35 -7.38 7.86
CA HIS A 44 -2.69 -7.25 7.33
C HIS A 44 -3.74 -7.74 8.36
N PRO A 45 -4.89 -7.08 8.53
CA PRO A 45 -5.91 -7.46 9.53
C PRO A 45 -6.30 -8.94 9.49
N VAL A 46 -6.35 -9.55 8.30
CA VAL A 46 -6.67 -10.99 8.12
C VAL A 46 -5.69 -11.93 8.84
N ILE A 47 -4.43 -11.53 8.99
CA ILE A 47 -3.38 -12.34 9.64
C ILE A 47 -2.91 -11.75 10.98
N SER A 48 -3.63 -10.79 11.54
CA SER A 48 -3.25 -10.13 12.81
C SER A 48 -3.14 -11.12 13.98
N ALA A 49 -3.96 -12.16 13.99
CA ALA A 49 -3.91 -13.24 14.99
C ALA A 49 -2.57 -14.00 14.99
N GLN A 50 -1.81 -13.95 13.88
CA GLN A 50 -0.52 -14.62 13.71
C GLN A 50 0.67 -13.78 14.20
N LYS A 51 0.46 -12.58 14.75
CA LYS A 51 1.53 -11.70 15.23
C LYS A 51 2.52 -12.44 16.14
N LYS A 52 2.01 -13.28 17.03
CA LYS A 52 2.83 -14.06 17.99
C LYS A 52 3.72 -15.13 17.34
N ASP A 53 3.51 -15.46 16.07
CA ASP A 53 4.33 -16.43 15.35
C ASP A 53 5.61 -15.81 14.83
N PHE A 54 5.58 -14.52 14.53
CA PHE A 54 6.74 -13.76 14.05
C PHE A 54 7.70 -13.41 15.18
N ARG A 55 8.98 -13.39 14.86
CA ARG A 55 10.05 -12.86 15.73
C ARG A 55 10.29 -11.40 15.38
N GLU A 56 10.54 -10.58 16.40
CA GLU A 56 10.98 -9.19 16.25
C GLU A 56 12.50 -9.11 16.47
N PRO A 57 13.34 -9.20 15.41
CA PRO A 57 14.77 -8.98 15.56
C PRO A 57 15.08 -7.52 15.92
N GLU A 58 16.31 -7.26 16.40
CA GLU A 58 16.76 -5.88 16.68
C GLU A 58 16.56 -4.95 15.47
N GLY A 59 15.93 -3.79 15.68
CA GLY A 59 15.64 -2.82 14.63
C GLY A 59 14.34 -3.05 13.86
N VAL A 60 13.62 -4.14 14.15
CA VAL A 60 12.33 -4.48 13.56
C VAL A 60 11.22 -4.33 14.59
N LYS A 61 10.08 -3.78 14.18
CA LYS A 61 8.84 -3.72 14.96
C LYS A 61 7.70 -4.35 14.19
N ILE A 62 6.98 -5.29 14.81
CA ILE A 62 5.79 -5.92 14.23
C ILE A 62 4.54 -5.29 14.84
N CYS A 63 3.70 -4.72 14.00
CA CYS A 63 2.48 -4.03 14.38
C CYS A 63 1.25 -4.65 13.72
N THR A 64 0.11 -4.47 14.36
CA THR A 64 -1.23 -4.70 13.79
C THR A 64 -2.01 -3.39 13.83
N ALA A 65 -3.19 -3.34 13.23
CA ALA A 65 -4.09 -2.20 13.31
C ALA A 65 -4.56 -1.88 14.75
N LEU A 66 -4.34 -2.79 15.73
CA LEU A 66 -4.62 -2.55 17.13
C LEU A 66 -3.46 -1.85 17.86
N ASP A 67 -2.25 -1.95 17.35
CA ASP A 67 -1.05 -1.37 17.98
C ASP A 67 -0.82 0.08 17.54
N THR A 68 -1.34 0.45 16.38
CA THR A 68 -1.11 1.76 15.74
C THR A 68 -2.20 2.04 14.71
N ASP A 69 -2.41 3.30 14.38
CA ASP A 69 -3.27 3.68 13.26
C ASP A 69 -2.50 3.76 11.95
N TYR A 70 -3.20 3.51 10.85
CA TYR A 70 -2.63 3.52 9.50
C TYR A 70 -2.11 4.90 9.10
N GLU A 71 -2.79 5.97 9.50
CA GLU A 71 -2.40 7.34 9.17
C GLU A 71 -1.01 7.66 9.74
N THR A 72 -0.78 7.33 11.01
CA THR A 72 0.52 7.51 11.67
C THR A 72 1.62 6.73 10.96
N ILE A 73 1.39 5.45 10.66
CA ILE A 73 2.39 4.63 9.96
C ILE A 73 2.69 5.21 8.58
N LEU A 74 1.68 5.52 7.78
CA LEU A 74 1.88 6.00 6.42
C LEU A 74 2.55 7.37 6.38
N THR A 75 2.13 8.29 7.26
CA THR A 75 2.68 9.64 7.28
C THR A 75 4.12 9.68 7.80
N GLN A 76 4.49 8.85 8.75
CA GLN A 76 5.84 8.81 9.34
C GLN A 76 6.81 7.91 8.58
N SER A 77 6.33 7.00 7.73
CA SER A 77 7.21 6.13 6.95
C SER A 77 7.81 6.87 5.75
N SER A 78 9.09 6.61 5.49
CA SER A 78 9.83 7.22 4.36
C SER A 78 9.82 6.34 3.11
N LEU A 79 9.59 5.05 3.24
CA LEU A 79 9.58 4.05 2.19
C LEU A 79 8.54 2.98 2.52
N MET A 80 7.79 2.53 1.52
CA MET A 80 6.84 1.43 1.65
C MET A 80 7.31 0.23 0.84
N VAL A 81 7.24 -0.95 1.47
CA VAL A 81 7.27 -2.24 0.76
C VAL A 81 5.88 -2.83 0.81
N THR A 82 5.33 -3.21 -0.31
CA THR A 82 4.00 -3.81 -0.39
C THR A 82 3.93 -4.85 -1.52
N ASP A 83 2.88 -5.64 -1.50
CA ASP A 83 2.55 -6.58 -2.59
C ASP A 83 1.49 -5.97 -3.54
N TYR A 84 0.24 -6.39 -3.39
CA TYR A 84 -0.90 -5.98 -4.22
C TYR A 84 -1.87 -5.05 -3.46
N SER A 85 -1.44 -4.41 -2.39
CA SER A 85 -2.30 -3.63 -1.50
C SER A 85 -2.71 -2.28 -2.09
N GLY A 86 -3.97 -1.90 -1.89
CA GLY A 86 -4.50 -0.57 -2.25
C GLY A 86 -3.85 0.59 -1.49
N VAL A 87 -3.24 0.34 -0.35
CA VAL A 87 -2.52 1.36 0.46
C VAL A 87 -1.35 2.01 -0.30
N GLN A 88 -0.85 1.35 -1.37
CA GLN A 88 0.14 1.94 -2.27
C GLN A 88 -0.30 3.29 -2.86
N PHE A 89 -1.59 3.45 -3.14
CA PHE A 89 -2.11 4.70 -3.73
C PHE A 89 -2.03 5.86 -2.74
N ASP A 90 -2.33 5.64 -1.47
CA ASP A 90 -2.20 6.65 -0.43
C ASP A 90 -0.74 7.07 -0.27
N PHE A 91 0.18 6.11 -0.27
CA PHE A 91 1.61 6.36 -0.11
C PHE A 91 2.20 7.09 -1.32
N ALA A 92 1.81 6.69 -2.52
CA ALA A 92 2.20 7.35 -3.77
C ALA A 92 1.60 8.77 -3.90
N TYR A 93 0.37 8.99 -3.40
CA TYR A 93 -0.24 10.31 -3.34
C TYR A 93 0.57 11.29 -2.48
N MET A 94 1.17 10.80 -1.40
CA MET A 94 2.11 11.58 -0.56
C MET A 94 3.49 11.80 -1.21
N ARG A 95 3.71 11.40 -2.46
CA ARG A 95 4.98 11.52 -3.20
C ARG A 95 6.13 10.78 -2.52
N LYS A 96 5.84 9.66 -1.88
CA LYS A 96 6.82 8.79 -1.25
C LYS A 96 7.13 7.57 -2.11
N PRO A 97 8.34 6.99 -2.00
CA PRO A 97 8.72 5.82 -2.78
C PRO A 97 8.03 4.56 -2.29
N VAL A 98 7.58 3.74 -3.25
CA VAL A 98 7.01 2.41 -3.05
C VAL A 98 7.95 1.38 -3.68
N VAL A 99 8.07 0.20 -3.09
CA VAL A 99 8.73 -0.97 -3.67
C VAL A 99 7.77 -2.13 -3.60
N TYR A 100 7.61 -2.85 -4.70
CA TYR A 100 6.73 -4.03 -4.76
C TYR A 100 7.53 -5.30 -4.53
N PHE A 101 7.01 -6.17 -3.67
CA PHE A 101 7.55 -7.49 -3.47
C PHE A 101 6.58 -8.52 -4.04
N HIS A 102 6.88 -9.02 -5.24
CA HIS A 102 6.11 -10.03 -5.95
C HIS A 102 6.94 -11.31 -6.09
N PRO A 103 7.14 -12.06 -5.00
CA PRO A 103 7.96 -13.25 -5.02
C PRO A 103 7.27 -14.35 -5.82
N LYS A 104 8.06 -15.10 -6.61
CA LYS A 104 7.55 -16.20 -7.44
C LYS A 104 7.00 -17.36 -6.64
N GLU A 105 7.39 -17.47 -5.38
CA GLU A 105 6.98 -18.49 -4.42
C GLU A 105 5.53 -18.30 -3.95
N LEU A 106 5.00 -17.10 -4.07
CA LEU A 106 3.63 -16.78 -3.66
C LEU A 106 2.76 -16.52 -4.89
N PRO A 107 1.54 -17.08 -4.94
CA PRO A 107 0.63 -16.81 -6.05
C PRO A 107 0.24 -15.32 -6.04
N PRO A 108 0.04 -14.70 -7.22
CA PRO A 108 -0.48 -13.35 -7.30
C PRO A 108 -1.88 -13.28 -6.68
N HIS A 109 -2.13 -12.24 -5.90
CA HIS A 109 -3.42 -12.06 -5.20
C HIS A 109 -4.57 -11.68 -6.14
N TYR A 110 -4.26 -11.10 -7.30
CA TYR A 110 -5.24 -10.65 -8.29
C TYR A 110 -4.86 -11.22 -9.65
N GLY A 111 -5.86 -11.69 -10.39
CA GLY A 111 -5.71 -12.03 -11.80
C GLY A 111 -5.49 -10.78 -12.66
N ASP A 112 -5.32 -10.98 -13.96
CA ASP A 112 -5.13 -9.90 -14.93
C ASP A 112 -6.29 -8.91 -14.83
N GLY A 113 -6.02 -7.72 -14.31
CA GLY A 113 -7.06 -6.70 -14.23
C GLY A 113 -6.67 -5.42 -13.53
N GLY A 114 -6.86 -4.33 -14.19
CA GLY A 114 -7.03 -3.00 -13.64
C GLY A 114 -5.77 -2.18 -13.40
N PHE A 115 -4.69 -2.72 -12.84
CA PHE A 115 -3.47 -1.97 -12.57
C PHE A 115 -2.24 -2.71 -13.08
N ASP A 116 -1.57 -2.13 -14.07
CA ASP A 116 -0.34 -2.67 -14.66
C ASP A 116 0.87 -2.18 -13.85
N TYR A 117 1.37 -3.03 -12.95
CA TYR A 117 2.49 -2.70 -12.08
C TYR A 117 3.78 -2.35 -12.84
N GLU A 118 4.02 -2.97 -14.01
CA GLU A 118 5.21 -2.67 -14.81
C GLU A 118 5.14 -1.29 -15.46
N LYS A 119 3.98 -0.91 -15.98
CA LYS A 119 3.80 0.36 -16.69
C LYS A 119 3.35 1.51 -15.78
N GLN A 120 2.46 1.21 -14.82
CA GLN A 120 1.82 2.20 -13.96
C GLN A 120 2.36 2.19 -12.53
N GLY A 121 3.06 1.13 -12.12
CA GLY A 121 3.58 0.97 -10.76
C GLY A 121 4.48 2.13 -10.32
N PHE A 122 4.39 2.47 -9.07
CA PHE A 122 5.07 3.62 -8.45
C PHE A 122 6.45 3.30 -7.91
N GLY A 123 6.98 2.10 -8.22
CA GLY A 123 8.27 1.64 -7.73
C GLY A 123 8.73 0.37 -8.42
N GLU A 124 9.89 -0.14 -8.00
CA GLU A 124 10.49 -1.37 -8.48
C GLU A 124 9.67 -2.60 -8.07
N ILE A 125 9.62 -3.58 -8.96
CA ILE A 125 9.05 -4.90 -8.69
C ILE A 125 10.20 -5.87 -8.39
N CYS A 126 10.26 -6.36 -7.16
CA CYS A 126 11.28 -7.30 -6.70
C CYS A 126 10.67 -8.71 -6.64
N ALA A 127 11.22 -9.64 -7.41
CA ALA A 127 10.74 -11.02 -7.49
C ALA A 127 11.50 -11.99 -6.56
N THR A 128 12.57 -11.54 -5.91
CA THR A 128 13.36 -12.33 -4.96
C THR A 128 13.73 -11.52 -3.75
N LEU A 129 14.02 -12.22 -2.63
CA LEU A 129 14.41 -11.58 -1.38
C LEU A 129 15.70 -10.75 -1.52
N ASP A 130 16.69 -11.28 -2.24
CA ASP A 130 17.98 -10.60 -2.42
C ASP A 130 17.81 -9.28 -3.20
N VAL A 131 17.05 -9.30 -4.30
CA VAL A 131 16.75 -8.09 -5.10
C VAL A 131 15.99 -7.08 -4.25
N LEU A 132 15.03 -7.53 -3.44
CA LEU A 132 14.31 -6.64 -2.52
C LEU A 132 15.26 -5.98 -1.52
N VAL A 133 16.09 -6.78 -0.84
CA VAL A 133 17.05 -6.26 0.17
C VAL A 133 18.00 -5.24 -0.45
N ASP A 134 18.54 -5.53 -1.64
CA ASP A 134 19.43 -4.61 -2.34
C ASP A 134 18.74 -3.31 -2.72
N THR A 135 17.52 -3.39 -3.23
CA THR A 135 16.70 -2.23 -3.58
C THR A 135 16.40 -1.37 -2.34
N LEU A 136 16.01 -1.98 -1.24
CA LEU A 136 15.73 -1.26 0.01
C LEU A 136 16.98 -0.57 0.58
N CYS A 137 18.13 -1.25 0.54
CA CYS A 137 19.40 -0.66 0.96
C CYS A 137 19.79 0.53 0.07
N ASP A 138 19.58 0.45 -1.26
CA ASP A 138 19.82 1.59 -2.17
C ASP A 138 18.93 2.78 -1.79
N TYR A 139 17.64 2.56 -1.58
CA TYR A 139 16.73 3.63 -1.15
C TYR A 139 17.14 4.27 0.18
N MET A 140 17.45 3.47 1.19
CA MET A 140 17.85 3.99 2.51
C MET A 140 19.13 4.82 2.43
N ARG A 141 20.16 4.37 1.69
CA ARG A 141 21.42 5.12 1.50
C ARG A 141 21.23 6.44 0.75
N ARG A 142 20.18 6.55 -0.05
CA ARG A 142 19.81 7.76 -0.79
C ARG A 142 18.76 8.61 -0.06
N GLY A 143 18.54 8.37 1.25
CA GLY A 143 17.56 9.11 2.05
C GLY A 143 16.11 8.84 1.63
N CYS A 144 15.81 7.67 1.08
CA CYS A 144 14.49 7.27 0.56
C CYS A 144 13.91 8.27 -0.45
N SER A 145 14.77 8.87 -1.27
CA SER A 145 14.34 9.82 -2.29
C SER A 145 13.57 9.12 -3.41
N LEU A 146 12.42 9.69 -3.79
CA LEU A 146 11.60 9.19 -4.89
C LEU A 146 12.36 9.35 -6.22
N LYS A 147 12.50 8.26 -6.97
CA LYS A 147 13.16 8.26 -8.29
C LYS A 147 12.28 9.01 -9.30
N GLU A 148 12.91 9.74 -10.21
CA GLU A 148 12.20 10.61 -11.17
C GLU A 148 11.21 9.86 -12.05
N VAL A 149 11.57 8.65 -12.49
CA VAL A 149 10.66 7.81 -13.30
C VAL A 149 9.35 7.49 -12.55
N TYR A 150 9.42 7.25 -11.24
CA TYR A 150 8.23 6.96 -10.44
C TYR A 150 7.48 8.22 -10.03
N ARG A 151 8.18 9.34 -9.87
CA ARG A 151 7.56 10.66 -9.73
C ARG A 151 6.69 10.97 -10.94
N ALA A 152 7.23 10.81 -12.15
CA ALA A 152 6.48 11.04 -13.37
C ALA A 152 5.23 10.14 -13.50
N ARG A 153 5.33 8.86 -13.07
CA ARG A 153 4.18 7.95 -13.03
C ARG A 153 3.12 8.38 -12.02
N GLN A 154 3.54 8.83 -10.83
CA GLN A 154 2.62 9.37 -9.81
C GLN A 154 1.93 10.63 -10.32
N ASP A 155 2.66 11.54 -10.98
CA ASP A 155 2.11 12.76 -11.54
C ASP A 155 1.11 12.49 -12.67
N ALA A 156 1.35 11.47 -13.48
CA ALA A 156 0.42 11.05 -14.53
C ALA A 156 -0.82 10.33 -13.99
N PHE A 157 -0.70 9.64 -12.85
CA PHE A 157 -1.79 8.86 -12.27
C PHE A 157 -2.77 9.73 -11.48
N PHE A 158 -2.28 10.67 -10.68
CA PHE A 158 -3.11 11.53 -9.84
C PHE A 158 -3.45 12.83 -10.54
N ALA A 159 -4.70 12.99 -10.96
CA ALA A 159 -5.19 14.20 -11.63
C ALA A 159 -5.09 15.46 -10.74
N TYR A 160 -5.11 15.28 -9.42
CA TYR A 160 -5.03 16.35 -8.43
C TYR A 160 -4.03 15.97 -7.35
N SER A 161 -3.24 16.95 -6.90
CA SER A 161 -2.23 16.78 -5.84
C SER A 161 -2.46 17.71 -4.63
N ASP A 162 -3.63 18.34 -4.58
CA ASP A 162 -4.06 19.20 -3.48
C ASP A 162 -4.94 18.46 -2.45
N GLN A 163 -5.46 19.16 -1.45
CA GLN A 163 -6.31 18.59 -0.40
C GLN A 163 -7.81 18.82 -0.64
N GLU A 164 -8.22 19.14 -1.87
CA GLU A 164 -9.58 19.54 -2.23
C GLU A 164 -10.47 18.39 -2.76
N ASN A 165 -10.04 17.15 -2.68
CA ASN A 165 -10.77 16.01 -3.25
C ASN A 165 -12.16 15.82 -2.62
N CYS A 166 -12.28 15.96 -1.30
CA CYS A 166 -13.58 15.87 -0.62
C CYS A 166 -14.56 16.94 -1.11
N ARG A 167 -14.08 18.17 -1.32
CA ARG A 167 -14.89 19.27 -1.86
C ARG A 167 -15.37 18.95 -3.28
N ARG A 168 -14.49 18.47 -4.16
CA ARG A 168 -14.85 18.08 -5.54
C ARG A 168 -15.91 16.99 -5.56
N ILE A 169 -15.74 15.95 -4.75
CA ILE A 169 -16.70 14.84 -4.65
C ILE A 169 -18.06 15.37 -4.16
N TYR A 170 -18.06 16.25 -3.15
CA TYR A 170 -19.30 16.84 -2.64
C TYR A 170 -20.01 17.69 -3.70
N GLU A 171 -19.28 18.56 -4.40
CA GLU A 171 -19.82 19.42 -5.47
C GLU A 171 -20.40 18.58 -6.63
N ASP A 172 -19.71 17.52 -7.04
CA ASP A 172 -20.19 16.60 -8.05
C ASP A 172 -21.45 15.84 -7.62
N ALA A 173 -21.48 15.33 -6.40
CA ALA A 173 -22.64 14.64 -5.86
C ALA A 173 -23.86 15.57 -5.79
N ARG A 174 -23.65 16.83 -5.38
CA ARG A 174 -24.70 17.85 -5.33
C ARG A 174 -25.23 18.17 -6.72
N ARG A 175 -24.34 18.41 -7.70
CA ARG A 175 -24.72 18.67 -9.10
C ARG A 175 -25.55 17.52 -9.69
N TYR A 176 -25.12 16.28 -9.46
CA TYR A 176 -25.85 15.08 -9.91
C TYR A 176 -27.26 14.99 -9.30
N GLN A 177 -27.40 15.33 -8.01
CA GLN A 177 -28.72 15.40 -7.36
C GLN A 177 -29.63 16.45 -7.97
N GLU A 178 -29.12 17.65 -8.25
CA GLU A 178 -29.86 18.74 -8.87
C GLU A 178 -30.35 18.34 -10.27
N GLU A 179 -29.45 17.75 -11.09
CA GLU A 179 -29.80 17.24 -12.41
C GLU A 179 -30.87 16.13 -12.36
N ALA A 180 -30.76 15.21 -11.41
CA ALA A 180 -31.72 14.11 -11.23
C ALA A 180 -33.12 14.63 -10.80
N ARG A 181 -33.18 15.68 -9.99
CA ARG A 181 -34.45 16.35 -9.62
C ARG A 181 -35.09 17.05 -10.82
N SER A 182 -34.31 17.83 -11.57
CA SER A 182 -34.80 18.52 -12.76
C SER A 182 -35.37 17.56 -13.83
N ARG A 183 -34.71 16.41 -14.02
CA ARG A 183 -35.22 15.36 -14.93
C ARG A 183 -36.56 14.79 -14.47
N LYS A 184 -36.76 14.58 -13.15
CA LYS A 184 -38.05 14.09 -12.63
C LYS A 184 -39.17 15.11 -12.77
N GLU A 185 -38.89 16.39 -12.52
CA GLU A 185 -39.87 17.47 -12.68
C GLU A 185 -40.31 17.63 -14.15
N THR A 186 -39.36 17.50 -15.10
CA THR A 186 -39.66 17.54 -16.52
C THR A 186 -40.57 16.37 -16.97
N VAL A 187 -40.34 15.17 -16.43
CA VAL A 187 -41.18 13.99 -16.75
C VAL A 187 -42.58 14.13 -16.15
N CYS A 188 -42.72 14.67 -14.92
CA CYS A 188 -44.05 14.90 -14.33
C CYS A 188 -44.85 15.96 -15.08
N SER A 189 -44.21 17.03 -15.53
CA SER A 189 -44.91 18.11 -16.26
C SER A 189 -45.43 17.70 -17.65
N VAL A 190 -44.84 16.67 -18.26
CA VAL A 190 -45.31 16.12 -19.55
C VAL A 190 -46.50 15.15 -19.35
N SER A 191 -46.57 14.47 -18.22
CA SER A 191 -47.70 13.56 -17.92
C SER A 191 -49.00 14.27 -17.53
N ASP A 192 -48.91 15.53 -17.04
CA ASP A 192 -50.10 16.33 -16.66
C ASP A 192 -50.68 17.12 -17.86
N SER A 193 -50.12 16.97 -19.06
CA SER A 193 -50.51 17.68 -20.28
C SER A 193 -51.19 16.78 -21.31
N ILE A 194 -51.58 15.54 -20.94
CA ILE A 194 -52.35 14.58 -21.74
C ILE A 194 -53.69 14.30 -21.02
#